data_7125cce5b6a8d4fb16393adb7a693aa3
#
_entry.id   7125cce5b6a8d4fb16393adb7a693aa3
#
_cell.length_a   1.000
_cell.length_b   1.000
_cell.length_c   1.000
_cell.angle_alpha   90.00
_cell.angle_beta   90.00
_cell.angle_gamma   90.00
#
_symmetry.space_group_name_H-M   'P 1'
#
loop_
_entity.id
_entity.type
_entity.pdbx_description
1 polymer ?
#
loop_
_entity_poly.entity_id
_entity_poly.type
_entity_poly.pdbx_seq_one_letter_code
_entity_poly.pdbx_strand_id
1 'polypeptide(L)'
;LYDSKEIVYNIAMTETCQIILQGVDSMRITITGRNIELTPGIKEAVEEKLSKLEKYFKPDTDVNVTLSVEKERQKIEVTIPTKGHTIRAEEVSNDMYVSIDLVEETLERQLIKYRSKIIAAASFKAEYLEEKVEDEEEEIKIVRSKRYDLKPMYPEDACIQMELLGHDFFVFVNAETDEVNVVYKRKANTYGI
;
A
#
# COMPACT_ATOMS: atom_id res chain seq x y z
N LEU A 1 -9.37 36.06 -30.92
CA LEU A 1 -9.67 34.90 -31.77
C LEU A 1 -9.55 33.68 -30.90
N TYR A 2 -10.68 33.06 -30.70
CA TYR A 2 -10.93 31.93 -29.77
C TYR A 2 -10.19 30.69 -30.21
N ASP A 3 -9.54 30.03 -29.25
CA ASP A 3 -9.05 28.67 -29.44
C ASP A 3 -9.83 27.74 -28.52
N SER A 4 -10.50 26.82 -29.17
CA SER A 4 -11.48 25.90 -28.59
C SER A 4 -10.74 24.70 -28.01
N LYS A 5 -10.86 24.50 -26.69
CA LYS A 5 -10.44 23.26 -26.04
C LYS A 5 -11.46 22.16 -26.33
N GLU A 6 -11.15 21.29 -27.23
CA GLU A 6 -11.89 20.04 -27.43
C GLU A 6 -11.70 19.12 -26.21
N ILE A 7 -12.80 18.94 -25.49
CA ILE A 7 -12.92 17.90 -24.48
C ILE A 7 -13.36 16.64 -25.20
N VAL A 8 -12.43 15.72 -25.43
CA VAL A 8 -12.76 14.39 -25.97
C VAL A 8 -13.21 13.49 -24.81
N TYR A 9 -14.50 13.29 -24.69
CA TYR A 9 -15.09 12.26 -23.83
C TYR A 9 -15.03 10.91 -24.54
N ASN A 10 -14.15 10.03 -24.09
CA ASN A 10 -14.17 8.64 -24.51
C ASN A 10 -14.91 7.81 -23.45
N ILE A 11 -16.18 7.49 -23.73
CA ILE A 11 -17.02 6.63 -22.90
C ILE A 11 -16.71 5.18 -23.30
N ALA A 12 -15.87 4.52 -22.54
CA ALA A 12 -15.74 3.06 -22.56
C ALA A 12 -15.90 2.54 -21.12
N MET A 13 -16.86 1.67 -20.95
CA MET A 13 -17.42 1.04 -19.76
C MET A 13 -16.40 0.43 -18.77
N THR A 14 -15.64 1.25 -18.12
CA THR A 14 -15.02 1.12 -16.80
C THR A 14 -14.67 2.55 -16.41
N GLU A 15 -15.42 3.14 -15.47
CA GLU A 15 -15.22 4.53 -15.07
C GLU A 15 -13.87 4.70 -14.35
N THR A 16 -12.81 4.77 -15.15
CA THR A 16 -11.51 5.25 -14.69
C THR A 16 -11.47 6.76 -14.97
N CYS A 17 -11.89 7.55 -13.99
CA CYS A 17 -11.80 9.00 -14.09
C CYS A 17 -10.36 9.40 -13.77
N GLN A 18 -9.52 9.58 -14.79
CA GLN A 18 -8.20 10.21 -14.68
C GLN A 18 -8.35 11.72 -14.65
N ILE A 19 -8.22 12.33 -13.49
CA ILE A 19 -8.05 13.78 -13.39
C ILE A 19 -6.55 14.05 -13.37
N ILE A 20 -6.01 14.48 -14.51
CA ILE A 20 -4.66 15.03 -14.59
C ILE A 20 -4.77 16.52 -14.29
N LEU A 21 -4.50 16.90 -13.05
CA LEU A 21 -4.25 18.31 -12.68
C LEU A 21 -2.81 18.65 -13.08
N GLN A 22 -2.65 19.34 -14.22
CA GLN A 22 -1.37 19.93 -14.63
C GLN A 22 -1.22 21.30 -13.94
N GLY A 23 -0.22 21.41 -13.10
CA GLY A 23 0.31 22.69 -12.63
C GLY A 23 0.58 22.74 -11.14
N VAL A 24 1.84 22.67 -10.79
CA VAL A 24 2.56 22.70 -9.51
C VAL A 24 3.01 21.31 -9.08
N ASP A 25 4.22 21.18 -8.59
CA ASP A 25 4.92 19.98 -8.12
C ASP A 25 4.15 19.19 -7.04
N SER A 26 3.01 18.58 -7.40
CA SER A 26 2.12 17.86 -6.49
C SER A 26 2.06 16.37 -6.80
N MET A 27 1.65 15.55 -5.82
CA MET A 27 1.40 14.12 -6.03
C MET A 27 0.28 13.90 -7.07
N ARG A 28 0.44 12.86 -7.89
CA ARG A 28 -0.62 12.42 -8.82
C ARG A 28 -1.51 11.38 -8.14
N ILE A 29 -2.73 11.79 -7.78
CA ILE A 29 -3.70 10.92 -7.13
C ILE A 29 -4.64 10.34 -8.21
N THR A 30 -4.65 9.01 -8.33
CA THR A 30 -5.57 8.28 -9.21
C THR A 30 -6.59 7.55 -8.34
N ILE A 31 -7.88 7.90 -8.48
CA ILE A 31 -8.96 7.32 -7.68
C ILE A 31 -9.79 6.37 -8.54
N THR A 32 -9.96 5.14 -8.08
CA THR A 32 -10.77 4.09 -8.74
C THR A 32 -11.88 3.62 -7.79
N GLY A 33 -13.12 3.53 -8.29
CA GLY A 33 -14.26 2.99 -7.54
C GLY A 33 -14.59 1.55 -7.95
N ARG A 34 -14.87 0.68 -6.98
CA ARG A 34 -15.42 -0.67 -7.19
C ARG A 34 -16.74 -0.80 -6.43
N ASN A 35 -17.84 -1.02 -7.14
CA ASN A 35 -19.18 -1.06 -6.57
C ASN A 35 -19.58 0.21 -5.79
N ILE A 36 -19.02 1.36 -6.18
CA ILE A 36 -19.32 2.68 -5.62
C ILE A 36 -19.24 3.72 -6.73
N GLU A 37 -20.17 4.66 -6.73
CA GLU A 37 -20.12 5.85 -7.57
C GLU A 37 -19.18 6.88 -6.94
N LEU A 38 -18.21 7.34 -7.70
CA LEU A 38 -17.25 8.35 -7.27
C LEU A 38 -17.87 9.74 -7.35
N THR A 39 -18.56 10.15 -6.30
CA THR A 39 -19.12 11.49 -6.21
C THR A 39 -18.03 12.57 -6.08
N PRO A 40 -18.28 13.82 -6.54
CA PRO A 40 -17.33 14.92 -6.37
C PRO A 40 -16.87 15.10 -4.92
N GLY A 41 -17.78 14.98 -3.94
CA GLY A 41 -17.45 15.13 -2.53
C GLY A 41 -16.50 14.05 -2.00
N ILE A 42 -16.65 12.79 -2.46
CA ILE A 42 -15.72 11.72 -2.08
C ILE A 42 -14.31 11.97 -2.68
N LYS A 43 -14.25 12.41 -3.94
CA LYS A 43 -12.97 12.74 -4.59
C LYS A 43 -12.26 13.88 -3.86
N GLU A 44 -12.98 14.96 -3.58
CA GLU A 44 -12.47 16.12 -2.85
C GLU A 44 -11.97 15.73 -1.44
N ALA A 45 -12.71 14.90 -0.71
CA ALA A 45 -12.30 14.40 0.60
C ALA A 45 -11.00 13.57 0.52
N VAL A 46 -10.85 12.68 -0.47
CA VAL A 46 -9.63 11.91 -0.68
C VAL A 46 -8.45 12.82 -1.01
N GLU A 47 -8.64 13.78 -1.93
CA GLU A 47 -7.60 14.73 -2.34
C GLU A 47 -7.18 15.62 -1.18
N GLU A 48 -8.11 16.18 -0.42
CA GLU A 48 -7.84 17.01 0.75
C GLU A 48 -7.02 16.27 1.81
N LYS A 49 -7.41 15.02 2.12
CA LYS A 49 -6.72 14.24 3.16
C LYS A 49 -5.35 13.76 2.71
N LEU A 50 -5.22 13.26 1.48
CA LEU A 50 -3.94 12.75 0.99
C LEU A 50 -2.95 13.87 0.64
N SER A 51 -3.40 15.08 0.28
CA SER A 51 -2.51 16.23 0.04
C SER A 51 -1.68 16.61 1.27
N LYS A 52 -2.16 16.35 2.48
CA LYS A 52 -1.39 16.56 3.72
C LYS A 52 -0.14 15.68 3.81
N LEU A 53 -0.13 14.57 3.07
CA LEU A 53 0.99 13.65 3.03
C LEU A 53 2.07 14.05 2.01
N GLU A 54 1.84 15.08 1.17
CA GLU A 54 2.80 15.57 0.18
C GLU A 54 4.16 15.92 0.79
N LYS A 55 4.18 16.44 2.02
CA LYS A 55 5.40 16.77 2.77
C LYS A 55 6.38 15.60 2.93
N TYR A 56 5.91 14.36 2.76
CA TYR A 56 6.73 13.15 2.88
C TYR A 56 7.25 12.63 1.54
N PHE A 57 6.75 13.13 0.42
CA PHE A 57 7.03 12.61 -0.92
C PHE A 57 7.77 13.62 -1.79
N LYS A 58 8.34 13.09 -2.86
CA LYS A 58 8.87 13.93 -3.94
C LYS A 58 7.73 14.36 -4.85
N PRO A 59 7.87 15.50 -5.55
CA PRO A 59 7.02 15.86 -6.67
C PRO A 59 6.86 14.68 -7.65
N ASP A 60 5.72 14.58 -8.31
CA ASP A 60 5.38 13.51 -9.27
C ASP A 60 5.27 12.09 -8.66
N THR A 61 5.07 11.95 -7.36
CA THR A 61 4.78 10.63 -6.77
C THR A 61 3.37 10.19 -7.15
N ASP A 62 3.24 8.99 -7.72
CA ASP A 62 1.95 8.39 -8.06
C ASP A 62 1.30 7.79 -6.80
N VAL A 63 0.03 8.11 -6.58
CA VAL A 63 -0.79 7.58 -5.49
C VAL A 63 -2.03 6.92 -6.08
N ASN A 64 -2.16 5.62 -5.92
CA ASN A 64 -3.30 4.86 -6.39
C ASN A 64 -4.27 4.62 -5.23
N VAL A 65 -5.49 5.11 -5.37
CA VAL A 65 -6.58 4.96 -4.39
C VAL A 65 -7.67 4.08 -4.98
N THR A 66 -8.05 3.04 -4.28
CA THR A 66 -9.18 2.18 -4.65
C THR A 66 -10.23 2.23 -3.55
N LEU A 67 -11.42 2.72 -3.89
CA LEU A 67 -12.59 2.72 -3.02
C LEU A 67 -13.49 1.56 -3.39
N SER A 68 -13.98 0.82 -2.41
CA SER A 68 -14.90 -0.29 -2.67
C SER A 68 -15.98 -0.41 -1.60
N VAL A 69 -17.17 -0.85 -2.01
CA VAL A 69 -18.28 -1.12 -1.11
C VAL A 69 -18.69 -2.58 -1.25
N GLU A 70 -18.65 -3.31 -0.14
CA GLU A 70 -19.13 -4.68 -0.03
C GLU A 70 -20.16 -4.78 1.10
N LYS A 71 -21.43 -4.83 0.75
CA LYS A 71 -22.55 -4.77 1.70
C LYS A 71 -22.50 -3.47 2.51
N GLU A 72 -22.28 -3.59 3.84
CA GLU A 72 -22.16 -2.43 4.75
C GLU A 72 -20.70 -1.99 4.98
N ARG A 73 -19.74 -2.66 4.34
CA ARG A 73 -18.31 -2.35 4.50
C ARG A 73 -17.85 -1.42 3.40
N GLN A 74 -17.40 -0.27 3.79
CA GLN A 74 -16.81 0.73 2.90
C GLN A 74 -15.29 0.72 3.12
N LYS A 75 -14.58 0.31 2.09
CA LYS A 75 -13.15 0.07 2.13
C LYS A 75 -12.42 1.07 1.26
N ILE A 76 -11.35 1.62 1.80
CA ILE A 76 -10.35 2.37 1.05
C ILE A 76 -9.02 1.61 1.06
N GLU A 77 -8.37 1.57 -0.07
CA GLU A 77 -7.03 1.03 -0.25
C GLU A 77 -6.18 2.09 -0.95
N VAL A 78 -5.06 2.46 -0.35
CA VAL A 78 -4.10 3.41 -0.92
C VAL A 78 -2.78 2.71 -1.13
N THR A 79 -2.23 2.83 -2.35
CA THR A 79 -0.94 2.26 -2.73
C THR A 79 -0.04 3.35 -3.30
N ILE A 80 1.12 3.53 -2.71
CA ILE A 80 2.12 4.53 -3.09
C ILE A 80 3.43 3.81 -3.43
N PRO A 81 3.73 3.62 -4.73
CA PRO A 81 4.99 3.04 -5.15
C PRO A 81 6.13 4.04 -4.93
N THR A 82 7.18 3.62 -4.26
CA THR A 82 8.41 4.40 -4.05
C THR A 82 9.61 3.63 -4.60
N LYS A 83 10.77 4.27 -4.73
CA LYS A 83 11.97 3.61 -5.22
C LYS A 83 12.41 2.49 -4.26
N GLY A 84 12.14 1.24 -4.67
CA GLY A 84 12.52 0.03 -3.93
C GLY A 84 11.51 -0.47 -2.90
N HIS A 85 10.45 0.27 -2.60
CA HIS A 85 9.40 -0.12 -1.65
C HIS A 85 8.03 0.30 -2.15
N THR A 86 6.99 -0.37 -1.65
CA THR A 86 5.60 0.04 -1.86
C THR A 86 4.96 0.27 -0.50
N ILE A 87 4.42 1.47 -0.29
CA ILE A 87 3.63 1.79 0.89
C ILE A 87 2.18 1.49 0.57
N ARG A 88 1.52 0.71 1.40
CA ARG A 88 0.12 0.34 1.23
C ARG A 88 -0.60 0.42 2.56
N ALA A 89 -1.76 1.05 2.55
CA ALA A 89 -2.68 1.04 3.67
C ALA A 89 -4.09 0.67 3.20
N GLU A 90 -4.81 -0.04 4.05
CA GLU A 90 -6.18 -0.49 3.80
C GLU A 90 -7.00 -0.29 5.07
N GLU A 91 -8.11 0.47 4.97
CA GLU A 91 -9.01 0.71 6.08
C GLU A 91 -10.45 0.41 5.67
N VAL A 92 -11.23 -0.09 6.62
CA VAL A 92 -12.61 -0.51 6.41
C VAL A 92 -13.48 0.02 7.53
N SER A 93 -14.56 0.71 7.18
CA SER A 93 -15.58 1.13 8.13
C SER A 93 -16.98 0.99 7.52
N ASN A 94 -18.00 1.48 8.20
CA ASN A 94 -19.37 1.60 7.69
C ASN A 94 -19.65 2.96 7.01
N ASP A 95 -18.66 3.85 6.98
CA ASP A 95 -18.74 5.15 6.32
C ASP A 95 -17.45 5.42 5.56
N MET A 96 -17.55 5.84 4.28
CA MET A 96 -16.40 6.07 3.42
C MET A 96 -15.53 7.23 3.92
N TYR A 97 -16.13 8.28 4.45
CA TYR A 97 -15.41 9.43 4.99
C TYR A 97 -14.58 9.04 6.21
N VAL A 98 -15.13 8.19 7.08
CA VAL A 98 -14.40 7.63 8.23
C VAL A 98 -13.25 6.74 7.75
N SER A 99 -13.46 5.93 6.71
CA SER A 99 -12.38 5.11 6.13
C SER A 99 -11.26 5.98 5.55
N ILE A 100 -11.59 7.11 4.92
CA ILE A 100 -10.63 8.08 4.40
C ILE A 100 -9.80 8.71 5.53
N ASP A 101 -10.43 9.08 6.63
CA ASP A 101 -9.73 9.62 7.81
C ASP A 101 -8.77 8.61 8.43
N LEU A 102 -9.23 7.38 8.61
CA LEU A 102 -8.41 6.30 9.18
C LEU A 102 -7.21 5.94 8.30
N VAL A 103 -7.38 5.94 6.98
CA VAL A 103 -6.27 5.61 6.07
C VAL A 103 -5.21 6.72 6.03
N GLU A 104 -5.62 8.00 6.14
CA GLU A 104 -4.68 9.13 6.29
C GLU A 104 -3.78 8.91 7.50
N GLU A 105 -4.37 8.65 8.68
CA GLU A 105 -3.66 8.44 9.93
C GLU A 105 -2.72 7.21 9.86
N THR A 106 -3.19 6.12 9.28
CA THR A 106 -2.39 4.90 9.10
C THR A 106 -1.21 5.13 8.17
N LEU A 107 -1.42 5.85 7.05
CA LEU A 107 -0.35 6.22 6.13
C LEU A 107 0.67 7.16 6.78
N GLU A 108 0.23 8.17 7.53
CA GLU A 108 1.14 9.09 8.19
C GLU A 108 2.04 8.37 9.19
N ARG A 109 1.51 7.48 10.02
CA ARG A 109 2.30 6.62 10.92
C ARG A 109 3.32 5.75 10.17
N GLN A 110 2.90 5.14 9.04
CA GLN A 110 3.82 4.34 8.21
C GLN A 110 4.93 5.20 7.60
N LEU A 111 4.61 6.41 7.13
CA LEU A 111 5.56 7.33 6.50
C LEU A 111 6.59 7.86 7.50
N ILE A 112 6.16 8.23 8.70
CA ILE A 112 7.07 8.63 9.79
C ILE A 112 8.03 7.48 10.12
N LYS A 113 7.51 6.27 10.31
CA LYS A 113 8.32 5.06 10.57
C LYS A 113 9.27 4.72 9.41
N TYR A 114 8.86 4.94 8.17
CA TYR A 114 9.70 4.74 6.99
C TYR A 114 10.80 5.78 6.87
N ARG A 115 10.49 7.05 7.14
CA ARG A 115 11.45 8.16 7.11
C ARG A 115 12.56 7.99 8.16
N SER A 116 12.21 7.65 9.39
CA SER A 116 13.18 7.40 10.45
C SER A 116 14.13 6.24 10.10
N LYS A 117 13.62 5.17 9.45
CA LYS A 117 14.44 4.06 8.98
C LYS A 117 15.41 4.43 7.85
N ILE A 118 14.96 5.27 6.90
CA ILE A 118 15.84 5.77 5.82
C ILE A 118 16.91 6.69 6.39
N ILE A 119 16.56 7.57 7.31
CA ILE A 119 17.51 8.47 7.97
C ILE A 119 18.52 7.66 8.80
N ALA A 120 18.08 6.67 9.56
CA ALA A 120 18.96 5.77 10.29
C ALA A 120 19.89 4.96 9.36
N ALA A 121 19.41 4.52 8.19
CA ALA A 121 20.23 3.85 7.19
C ALA A 121 21.18 4.82 6.42
N ALA A 122 20.80 6.09 6.29
CA ALA A 122 21.59 7.12 5.62
C ALA A 122 22.57 7.82 6.57
N SER A 123 22.35 7.85 7.87
CA SER A 123 23.25 8.42 8.89
C SER A 123 24.57 7.67 9.02
N PHE A 124 24.71 6.50 8.38
CA PHE A 124 26.03 5.90 8.16
C PHE A 124 26.87 6.67 7.13
N LYS A 125 26.36 7.73 6.52
CA LYS A 125 27.05 8.48 5.43
C LYS A 125 26.87 9.99 5.37
N ALA A 126 26.20 10.65 6.29
CA ALA A 126 26.18 12.13 6.35
C ALA A 126 25.68 12.64 7.69
N GLU A 127 26.61 13.20 8.43
CA GLU A 127 26.41 14.23 9.44
C GLU A 127 25.62 15.40 8.83
N TYR A 128 24.37 15.65 9.27
CA TYR A 128 23.73 16.97 9.39
C TYR A 128 22.20 16.91 9.42
N LEU A 129 21.67 17.58 10.43
CA LEU A 129 20.33 18.05 10.74
C LEU A 129 19.50 17.19 11.72
N GLU A 130 19.72 17.54 12.98
CA GLU A 130 18.85 17.20 14.09
C GLU A 130 17.54 18.01 14.03
N GLU A 131 16.41 17.35 13.88
CA GLU A 131 15.16 17.75 14.51
C GLU A 131 14.66 16.56 15.31
N LYS A 132 14.63 16.73 16.63
CA LYS A 132 14.17 15.70 17.57
C LYS A 132 12.67 15.46 17.36
N VAL A 133 12.34 14.28 16.89
CA VAL A 133 11.04 13.67 17.15
C VAL A 133 11.29 12.60 18.21
N GLU A 134 10.79 12.84 19.42
CA GLU A 134 10.76 11.85 20.50
C GLU A 134 9.64 10.86 20.18
N ASP A 135 9.93 9.82 19.40
CA ASP A 135 9.13 8.62 19.27
C ASP A 135 10.02 7.42 19.60
N GLU A 136 9.51 6.48 20.38
CA GLU A 136 10.17 5.24 20.73
C GLU A 136 10.62 4.52 19.46
N GLU A 137 11.92 4.57 19.17
CA GLU A 137 12.53 3.94 17.99
C GLU A 137 12.45 2.41 18.13
N GLU A 138 11.46 1.78 17.54
CA GLU A 138 11.48 0.36 17.25
C GLU A 138 12.53 0.07 16.15
N GLU A 139 13.77 -0.05 16.56
CA GLU A 139 14.86 -0.43 15.68
C GLU A 139 14.63 -1.85 15.10
N ILE A 140 14.61 -1.99 13.78
CA ILE A 140 14.54 -3.33 13.19
C ILE A 140 15.88 -4.02 13.39
N LYS A 141 15.93 -4.91 14.38
CA LYS A 141 17.09 -5.76 14.64
C LYS A 141 16.86 -7.15 14.03
N ILE A 142 17.74 -7.57 13.13
CA ILE A 142 17.81 -8.98 12.72
C ILE A 142 18.51 -9.73 13.85
N VAL A 143 17.74 -10.29 14.76
CA VAL A 143 18.27 -10.98 15.96
C VAL A 143 18.76 -12.39 15.63
N ARG A 144 18.25 -13.00 14.56
CA ARG A 144 18.59 -14.38 14.21
C ARG A 144 18.56 -14.60 12.71
N SER A 145 19.61 -15.23 12.19
CA SER A 145 19.65 -15.81 10.84
C SER A 145 19.60 -17.33 10.95
N LYS A 146 18.72 -17.97 10.19
CA LYS A 146 18.65 -19.43 10.10
C LYS A 146 18.78 -19.84 8.65
N ARG A 147 19.45 -20.96 8.41
CA ARG A 147 19.54 -21.63 7.12
C ARG A 147 18.81 -22.96 7.22
N TYR A 148 18.03 -23.28 6.22
CA TYR A 148 17.28 -24.54 6.14
C TYR A 148 17.58 -25.21 4.81
N ASP A 149 17.72 -26.50 4.84
CA ASP A 149 17.68 -27.32 3.63
C ASP A 149 16.21 -27.52 3.27
N LEU A 150 15.82 -26.98 2.12
CA LEU A 150 14.45 -27.11 1.63
C LEU A 150 14.29 -28.50 1.02
N LYS A 151 13.28 -29.25 1.48
CA LYS A 151 12.92 -30.53 0.89
C LYS A 151 11.84 -30.35 -0.16
N PRO A 152 11.89 -31.06 -1.30
CA PRO A 152 10.79 -31.09 -2.23
C PRO A 152 9.53 -31.67 -1.59
N MET A 153 8.39 -30.99 -1.74
CA MET A 153 7.08 -31.46 -1.28
C MET A 153 5.97 -30.83 -2.12
N TYR A 154 4.76 -31.39 -2.04
CA TYR A 154 3.59 -30.81 -2.69
C TYR A 154 3.02 -29.64 -1.90
N PRO A 155 2.30 -28.70 -2.55
CA PRO A 155 1.73 -27.53 -1.89
C PRO A 155 0.82 -27.87 -0.69
N GLU A 156 0.03 -28.94 -0.78
CA GLU A 156 -0.85 -29.40 0.27
C GLU A 156 -0.06 -29.84 1.51
N ASP A 157 1.03 -30.59 1.31
CA ASP A 157 1.92 -31.02 2.38
C ASP A 157 2.63 -29.83 3.04
N ALA A 158 2.99 -28.82 2.24
CA ALA A 158 3.57 -27.60 2.76
C ALA A 158 2.59 -26.81 3.63
N CYS A 159 1.29 -26.75 3.27
CA CYS A 159 0.24 -26.17 4.10
C CYS A 159 0.09 -26.91 5.43
N ILE A 160 0.06 -28.25 5.39
CA ILE A 160 -0.01 -29.08 6.61
C ILE A 160 1.22 -28.85 7.49
N GLN A 161 2.40 -28.84 6.90
CA GLN A 161 3.64 -28.62 7.64
C GLN A 161 3.67 -27.22 8.28
N MET A 162 3.20 -26.20 7.57
CA MET A 162 3.05 -24.85 8.10
C MET A 162 2.16 -24.81 9.35
N GLU A 163 1.00 -25.45 9.29
CA GLU A 163 0.06 -25.51 10.43
C GLU A 163 0.66 -26.29 11.63
N LEU A 164 1.31 -27.42 11.37
CA LEU A 164 1.98 -28.22 12.42
C LEU A 164 3.09 -27.45 13.13
N LEU A 165 3.77 -26.55 12.42
CA LEU A 165 4.83 -25.71 12.99
C LEU A 165 4.27 -24.43 13.65
N GLY A 166 2.98 -24.13 13.50
CA GLY A 166 2.35 -22.92 14.01
C GLY A 166 2.87 -21.65 13.32
N HIS A 167 3.21 -21.73 12.03
CA HIS A 167 3.70 -20.62 11.24
C HIS A 167 2.60 -20.03 10.36
N ASP A 168 2.71 -18.75 10.02
CA ASP A 168 1.80 -18.06 9.10
C ASP A 168 2.24 -18.18 7.64
N PHE A 169 3.46 -18.61 7.39
CA PHE A 169 4.01 -18.92 6.07
C PHE A 169 5.03 -20.04 6.14
N PHE A 170 5.24 -20.71 5.01
CA PHE A 170 6.24 -21.76 4.88
C PHE A 170 6.88 -21.76 3.49
N VAL A 171 8.20 -21.87 3.43
CA VAL A 171 8.99 -21.88 2.19
C VAL A 171 9.39 -23.32 1.89
N PHE A 172 9.19 -23.78 0.66
CA PHE A 172 9.47 -25.15 0.25
C PHE A 172 9.90 -25.21 -1.23
N VAL A 173 10.46 -26.32 -1.65
CA VAL A 173 10.65 -26.60 -3.07
C VAL A 173 9.42 -27.39 -3.55
N ASN A 174 8.76 -26.89 -4.58
CA ASN A 174 7.61 -27.58 -5.17
C ASN A 174 8.08 -28.81 -5.95
N ALA A 175 7.59 -29.99 -5.57
CA ALA A 175 7.99 -31.25 -6.19
C ALA A 175 7.55 -31.40 -7.66
N GLU A 176 6.60 -30.57 -8.14
CA GLU A 176 6.14 -30.62 -9.53
C GLU A 176 6.96 -29.69 -10.43
N THR A 177 7.36 -28.51 -9.93
CA THR A 177 8.02 -27.47 -10.73
C THR A 177 9.51 -27.35 -10.46
N ASP A 178 10.00 -27.97 -9.37
CA ASP A 178 11.37 -27.85 -8.84
C ASP A 178 11.76 -26.39 -8.50
N GLU A 179 10.76 -25.55 -8.28
CA GLU A 179 10.93 -24.13 -7.93
C GLU A 179 10.66 -23.89 -6.44
N VAL A 180 11.29 -22.84 -5.91
CA VAL A 180 11.03 -22.40 -4.54
C VAL A 180 9.69 -21.67 -4.50
N ASN A 181 8.76 -22.19 -3.70
CA ASN A 181 7.45 -21.61 -3.49
C ASN A 181 7.27 -21.23 -2.02
N VAL A 182 6.27 -20.39 -1.76
CA VAL A 182 5.86 -19.97 -0.41
C VAL A 182 4.37 -20.19 -0.26
N VAL A 183 3.96 -21.00 0.70
CA VAL A 183 2.56 -21.05 1.14
C VAL A 183 2.37 -20.12 2.33
N TYR A 184 1.23 -19.46 2.41
CA TYR A 184 0.90 -18.55 3.49
C TYR A 184 -0.58 -18.60 3.87
N LYS A 185 -0.85 -18.35 5.15
CA LYS A 185 -2.21 -18.33 5.68
C LYS A 185 -2.95 -17.06 5.30
N ARG A 186 -4.20 -17.19 4.87
CA ARG A 186 -5.12 -16.10 4.58
C ARG A 186 -6.27 -16.05 5.57
N LYS A 187 -7.05 -14.97 5.53
CA LYS A 187 -8.29 -14.85 6.30
C LYS A 187 -9.25 -15.99 5.90
N ALA A 188 -10.13 -16.40 6.82
CA ALA A 188 -11.12 -17.46 6.62
C ALA A 188 -10.53 -18.88 6.37
N ASN A 189 -9.39 -19.18 7.01
CA ASN A 189 -8.77 -20.52 6.98
C ASN A 189 -8.47 -21.02 5.56
N THR A 190 -8.11 -20.11 4.67
CA THR A 190 -7.65 -20.39 3.31
C THR A 190 -6.15 -20.13 3.19
N TYR A 191 -5.52 -20.71 2.17
CA TYR A 191 -4.09 -20.57 1.90
C TYR A 191 -3.86 -19.92 0.55
N GLY A 192 -2.70 -19.29 0.42
CA GLY A 192 -2.18 -18.79 -0.85
C GLY A 192 -0.79 -19.39 -1.12
N ILE A 193 -0.43 -19.49 -2.37
CA ILE A 193 0.87 -19.90 -2.85
C ILE A 193 1.41 -18.85 -3.81
#